data_04cec32c309d53dda874ef0a4ec8aa82
#
_entry.id   04cec32c309d53dda874ef0a4ec8aa82
#
_cell.length_a   1.000
_cell.length_b   1.000
_cell.length_c   1.000
_cell.angle_alpha   90.00
_cell.angle_beta   90.00
_cell.angle_gamma   90.00
#
_symmetry.space_group_name_H-M   'P 1'
#
loop_
_entity.id
_entity.type
_entity.pdbx_description
1 polymer ?
#
loop_
_entity_poly.entity_id
_entity_poly.type
_entity_poly.pdbx_seq_one_letter_code
_entity_poly.pdbx_strand_id
1 'polypeptide(L)'
;MNLDYYVVDAFADEVFKGNPAAVYVLEEWLPEGTMQKIAIENNLSETAFTVKKNQEFELRWFTPDREIDLCGHATLATAFVLFNYYKIPDETIKFSTQSGNLFVTRIKDYYYMDFPSIMPKKVPILSEYEEAIGAKIKEAYLARDLFFVLEDEKTVAKLQPDFTAIKNFELGIGVIVTAESVQKDFVSRTFFPKLTINEDPVCGSAHSNLIPYWAERMNKTKLSAYQMSSRGGDLECELKEDRVII
;
A
#
# COMPACT_ATOMS: atom_id res chain seq x y z
N MET A 1 14.58 -7.01 27.94
CA MET A 1 14.77 -5.87 27.00
C MET A 1 13.45 -5.14 26.93
N ASN A 2 13.43 -3.83 27.08
CA ASN A 2 12.23 -3.01 26.88
C ASN A 2 12.43 -2.24 25.59
N LEU A 3 11.42 -2.25 24.71
CA LEU A 3 11.40 -1.51 23.45
C LEU A 3 10.14 -0.67 23.40
N ASP A 4 10.28 0.59 23.06
CA ASP A 4 9.14 1.43 22.71
C ASP A 4 8.65 1.05 21.30
N TYR A 5 7.34 0.93 21.15
CA TYR A 5 6.75 0.71 19.83
C TYR A 5 5.46 1.53 19.66
N TYR A 6 5.13 1.77 18.41
CA TYR A 6 3.97 2.54 18.03
C TYR A 6 3.13 1.71 17.07
N VAL A 7 1.82 1.80 17.19
CA VAL A 7 0.90 1.30 16.17
C VAL A 7 0.29 2.51 15.47
N VAL A 8 0.48 2.60 14.16
CA VAL A 8 0.06 3.75 13.34
C VAL A 8 -0.83 3.25 12.21
N ASP A 9 -2.00 3.85 12.10
CA ASP A 9 -2.92 3.64 10.98
C ASP A 9 -2.53 4.60 9.83
N ALA A 10 -1.82 4.09 8.82
CA ALA A 10 -1.44 4.88 7.64
C ALA A 10 -2.64 5.06 6.68
N PHE A 11 -2.67 6.17 5.94
CA PHE A 11 -3.77 6.53 5.04
C PHE A 11 -5.12 6.71 5.74
N ALA A 12 -5.09 7.25 6.96
CA ALA A 12 -6.26 7.47 7.78
C ALA A 12 -6.25 8.86 8.41
N ASP A 13 -7.43 9.43 8.52
CA ASP A 13 -7.73 10.64 9.31
C ASP A 13 -8.35 10.32 10.68
N GLU A 14 -8.81 9.09 10.85
CA GLU A 14 -9.40 8.57 12.08
C GLU A 14 -8.73 7.25 12.51
N VAL A 15 -8.68 7.00 13.81
CA VAL A 15 -8.21 5.72 14.36
C VAL A 15 -9.09 4.55 13.89
N PHE A 16 -8.50 3.38 13.74
CA PHE A 16 -9.13 2.14 13.25
C PHE A 16 -9.51 2.12 11.76
N LYS A 17 -9.20 3.20 11.03
CA LYS A 17 -9.22 3.22 9.56
C LYS A 17 -7.81 3.05 9.00
N GLY A 18 -7.66 3.05 7.67
CA GLY A 18 -6.37 2.92 7.00
C GLY A 18 -5.70 1.57 7.20
N ASN A 19 -4.38 1.54 7.03
CA ASN A 19 -3.58 0.33 7.12
C ASN A 19 -2.64 0.38 8.33
N PRO A 20 -2.83 -0.47 9.36
CA PRO A 20 -2.05 -0.44 10.57
C PRO A 20 -0.66 -1.06 10.37
N ALA A 21 0.36 -0.41 10.91
CA ALA A 21 1.70 -0.96 11.04
C ALA A 21 2.25 -0.75 12.46
N ALA A 22 2.96 -1.75 12.97
CA ALA A 22 3.79 -1.57 14.16
C ALA A 22 5.14 -0.99 13.74
N VAL A 23 5.64 -0.02 14.52
CA VAL A 23 6.90 0.68 14.25
C VAL A 23 7.80 0.62 15.48
N TYR A 24 9.02 0.15 15.28
CA TYR A 24 10.08 0.14 16.27
C TYR A 24 11.24 1.02 15.79
N VAL A 25 11.61 2.01 16.59
CA VAL A 25 12.79 2.84 16.36
C VAL A 25 13.90 2.35 17.28
N LEU A 26 14.93 1.74 16.70
CA LEU A 26 15.99 1.05 17.42
C LEU A 26 17.28 1.88 17.42
N GLU A 27 18.11 1.74 18.44
CA GLU A 27 19.47 2.27 18.49
C GLU A 27 20.43 1.44 17.61
N GLU A 28 20.26 0.12 17.62
CA GLU A 28 21.00 -0.85 16.80
C GLU A 28 20.09 -2.00 16.35
N TRP A 29 20.49 -2.69 15.30
CA TRP A 29 19.73 -3.82 14.77
C TRP A 29 19.63 -4.96 15.79
N LEU A 30 18.41 -5.44 15.99
CA LEU A 30 18.18 -6.70 16.67
C LEU A 30 18.53 -7.88 15.76
N PRO A 31 18.81 -9.06 16.32
CA PRO A 31 18.90 -10.29 15.53
C PRO A 31 17.62 -10.49 14.72
N GLU A 32 17.76 -10.86 13.45
CA GLU A 32 16.63 -11.04 12.50
C GLU A 32 15.54 -11.95 13.07
N GLY A 33 15.94 -13.09 13.67
CA GLY A 33 14.99 -14.00 14.30
C GLY A 33 14.22 -13.37 15.48
N THR A 34 14.75 -12.33 16.12
CA THR A 34 14.03 -11.59 17.17
C THR A 34 13.00 -10.64 16.54
N MET A 35 13.37 -9.91 15.49
CA MET A 35 12.45 -9.03 14.75
C MET A 35 11.30 -9.83 14.15
N GLN A 36 11.60 -11.01 13.58
CA GLN A 36 10.57 -11.91 13.05
C GLN A 36 9.59 -12.37 14.14
N LYS A 37 10.08 -12.76 15.33
CA LYS A 37 9.21 -13.14 16.45
C LYS A 37 8.33 -12.00 16.93
N ILE A 38 8.86 -10.79 16.99
CA ILE A 38 8.08 -9.59 17.33
C ILE A 38 6.98 -9.36 16.29
N ALA A 39 7.26 -9.51 15.00
CA ALA A 39 6.26 -9.37 13.94
C ALA A 39 5.14 -10.43 14.06
N ILE A 40 5.49 -11.68 14.40
CA ILE A 40 4.52 -12.75 14.67
C ILE A 40 3.60 -12.37 15.85
N GLU A 41 4.18 -11.90 16.97
CA GLU A 41 3.41 -11.50 18.17
C GLU A 41 2.51 -10.30 17.92
N ASN A 42 2.98 -9.30 17.14
CA ASN A 42 2.17 -8.15 16.77
C ASN A 42 0.96 -8.53 15.90
N ASN A 43 1.12 -9.56 15.06
CA ASN A 43 0.09 -10.10 14.17
C ASN A 43 -0.62 -9.01 13.33
N LEU A 44 0.13 -8.00 12.90
CA LEU A 44 -0.27 -6.99 11.92
C LEU A 44 0.25 -7.39 10.55
N SER A 45 -0.29 -6.76 9.48
CA SER A 45 0.21 -7.02 8.13
C SER A 45 1.73 -6.86 8.08
N GLU A 46 2.25 -5.76 8.63
CA GLU A 46 3.70 -5.52 8.73
C GLU A 46 4.09 -4.87 10.06
N THR A 47 5.30 -5.23 10.48
CA THR A 47 6.05 -4.58 11.55
C THR A 47 7.31 -3.96 10.94
N ALA A 48 7.48 -2.66 11.10
CA ALA A 48 8.63 -1.89 10.65
C ALA A 48 9.66 -1.74 11.76
N PHE A 49 10.93 -1.97 11.43
CA PHE A 49 12.06 -1.68 12.29
C PHE A 49 12.98 -0.70 11.59
N THR A 50 13.36 0.37 12.27
CA THR A 50 14.25 1.39 11.73
C THR A 50 15.40 1.70 12.67
N VAL A 51 16.58 1.94 12.09
CA VAL A 51 17.81 2.34 12.80
C VAL A 51 18.34 3.59 12.14
N LYS A 52 18.69 4.60 12.95
CA LYS A 52 19.36 5.81 12.42
C LYS A 52 20.83 5.52 12.13
N LYS A 53 21.25 5.77 10.90
CA LYS A 53 22.68 5.74 10.52
C LYS A 53 23.10 7.07 9.91
N ASN A 54 23.94 7.80 10.59
CA ASN A 54 24.37 9.14 10.20
C ASN A 54 23.17 10.10 10.05
N GLN A 55 22.87 10.54 8.82
CA GLN A 55 21.73 11.42 8.50
C GLN A 55 20.56 10.69 7.84
N GLU A 56 20.64 9.37 7.70
CA GLU A 56 19.65 8.54 7.04
C GLU A 56 19.07 7.51 8.03
N PHE A 57 17.99 6.86 7.62
CA PHE A 57 17.39 5.76 8.36
C PHE A 57 17.46 4.49 7.51
N GLU A 58 17.99 3.40 8.07
CA GLU A 58 17.80 2.07 7.50
C GLU A 58 16.43 1.56 7.93
N LEU A 59 15.71 0.88 7.04
CA LEU A 59 14.34 0.43 7.30
C LEU A 59 14.14 -0.99 6.77
N ARG A 60 13.54 -1.85 7.61
CA ARG A 60 13.20 -3.24 7.31
C ARG A 60 11.76 -3.51 7.74
N TRP A 61 11.09 -4.38 7.00
CA TRP A 61 9.69 -4.75 7.27
C TRP A 61 9.54 -6.26 7.38
N PHE A 62 8.76 -6.68 8.35
CA PHE A 62 8.47 -8.08 8.61
C PHE A 62 6.96 -8.28 8.64
N THR A 63 6.48 -9.22 7.82
CA THR A 63 5.16 -9.83 8.00
C THR A 63 5.25 -10.91 9.07
N PRO A 64 4.13 -11.47 9.55
CA PRO A 64 4.19 -12.66 10.42
C PRO A 64 4.93 -13.85 9.80
N ASP A 65 5.01 -13.95 8.46
CA ASP A 65 5.66 -15.07 7.77
C ASP A 65 7.16 -14.84 7.54
N ARG A 66 7.56 -13.63 7.14
CA ARG A 66 8.93 -13.33 6.70
C ARG A 66 9.21 -11.85 6.57
N GLU A 67 10.51 -11.53 6.40
CA GLU A 67 10.93 -10.21 5.93
C GLU A 67 10.50 -9.98 4.47
N ILE A 68 10.12 -8.73 4.16
CA ILE A 68 9.77 -8.28 2.80
C ILE A 68 10.63 -7.09 2.40
N ASP A 69 10.82 -6.92 1.10
CA ASP A 69 11.74 -5.94 0.51
C ASP A 69 11.12 -4.55 0.29
N LEU A 70 9.80 -4.43 0.29
CA LEU A 70 9.09 -3.17 0.08
C LEU A 70 7.73 -3.15 0.78
N CYS A 71 7.49 -2.08 1.57
CA CYS A 71 6.19 -1.82 2.17
C CYS A 71 5.91 -0.31 2.26
N GLY A 72 4.91 0.19 1.51
CA GLY A 72 4.56 1.62 1.47
C GLY A 72 3.96 2.13 2.78
N HIS A 73 2.86 1.52 3.24
CA HIS A 73 2.13 2.01 4.41
C HIS A 73 2.97 1.96 5.70
N ALA A 74 3.78 0.90 5.89
CA ALA A 74 4.65 0.81 7.05
C ALA A 74 5.84 1.80 6.99
N THR A 75 6.28 2.20 5.78
CA THR A 75 7.24 3.31 5.60
C THR A 75 6.60 4.63 5.99
N LEU A 76 5.37 4.89 5.56
CA LEU A 76 4.61 6.09 5.91
C LEU A 76 4.38 6.16 7.43
N ALA A 77 3.98 5.06 8.05
CA ALA A 77 3.83 4.93 9.50
C ALA A 77 5.15 5.22 10.25
N THR A 78 6.27 4.69 9.73
CA THR A 78 7.61 4.94 10.31
C THR A 78 7.98 6.41 10.22
N ALA A 79 7.76 7.05 9.08
CA ALA A 79 8.01 8.48 8.92
C ALA A 79 7.14 9.32 9.88
N PHE A 80 5.86 8.98 10.02
CA PHE A 80 4.98 9.62 10.98
C PHE A 80 5.54 9.57 12.41
N VAL A 81 6.01 8.39 12.86
CA VAL A 81 6.62 8.22 14.18
C VAL A 81 7.87 9.09 14.31
N LEU A 82 8.77 9.06 13.33
CA LEU A 82 10.01 9.83 13.35
C LEU A 82 9.74 11.36 13.39
N PHE A 83 8.81 11.86 12.61
CA PHE A 83 8.46 13.28 12.61
C PHE A 83 7.77 13.72 13.90
N ASN A 84 6.86 12.93 14.44
CA ASN A 84 5.99 13.38 15.52
C ASN A 84 6.54 13.05 16.93
N TYR A 85 7.20 11.91 17.10
CA TYR A 85 7.71 11.47 18.42
C TYR A 85 9.20 11.70 18.54
N TYR A 86 9.99 11.46 17.49
CA TYR A 86 11.44 11.70 17.49
C TYR A 86 11.83 13.08 17.01
N LYS A 87 10.86 13.90 16.59
CA LYS A 87 11.03 15.33 16.23
C LYS A 87 12.14 15.57 15.21
N ILE A 88 12.25 14.69 14.21
CA ILE A 88 13.19 14.89 13.10
C ILE A 88 12.90 16.26 12.44
N PRO A 89 13.90 17.16 12.35
CA PRO A 89 13.68 18.55 11.91
C PRO A 89 13.57 18.68 10.39
N ASP A 90 14.06 17.72 9.63
CA ASP A 90 14.05 17.73 8.18
C ASP A 90 12.61 17.64 7.65
N GLU A 91 12.32 18.22 6.50
CA GLU A 91 11.04 18.08 5.83
C GLU A 91 10.90 16.71 5.13
N THR A 92 12.03 16.08 4.77
CA THR A 92 12.07 14.80 4.06
C THR A 92 12.96 13.81 4.80
N ILE A 93 12.42 12.63 5.06
CA ILE A 93 13.18 11.50 5.59
C ILE A 93 13.54 10.57 4.44
N LYS A 94 14.84 10.23 4.36
CA LYS A 94 15.35 9.20 3.47
C LYS A 94 15.50 7.89 4.22
N PHE A 95 14.89 6.85 3.68
CA PHE A 95 15.03 5.48 4.13
C PHE A 95 15.88 4.68 3.15
N SER A 96 16.91 4.02 3.65
CA SER A 96 17.69 3.03 2.91
C SER A 96 17.09 1.65 3.16
N THR A 97 16.70 0.95 2.10
CA THR A 97 15.98 -0.33 2.15
C THR A 97 16.59 -1.36 1.19
N GLN A 98 16.15 -2.60 1.26
CA GLN A 98 16.55 -3.65 0.32
C GLN A 98 16.14 -3.33 -1.13
N SER A 99 15.06 -2.57 -1.33
CA SER A 99 14.57 -2.13 -2.65
C SER A 99 15.10 -0.76 -3.08
N GLY A 100 16.14 -0.25 -2.40
CA GLY A 100 16.71 1.06 -2.66
C GLY A 100 16.21 2.14 -1.72
N ASN A 101 16.38 3.39 -2.11
CA ASN A 101 15.99 4.52 -1.28
C ASN A 101 14.51 4.86 -1.45
N LEU A 102 13.82 5.04 -0.33
CA LEU A 102 12.48 5.60 -0.26
C LEU A 102 12.51 6.97 0.43
N PHE A 103 11.62 7.83 0.03
CA PHE A 103 11.52 9.18 0.58
C PHE A 103 10.10 9.44 1.06
N VAL A 104 9.98 10.02 2.25
CA VAL A 104 8.73 10.53 2.77
C VAL A 104 8.91 12.00 3.10
N THR A 105 8.12 12.85 2.48
CA THR A 105 8.15 14.30 2.69
C THR A 105 6.92 14.72 3.49
N ARG A 106 7.11 15.49 4.57
CA ARG A 106 6.04 16.10 5.31
C ARG A 106 5.81 17.53 4.84
N ILE A 107 4.57 17.85 4.41
CA ILE A 107 4.14 19.19 4.05
C ILE A 107 2.88 19.49 4.88
N LYS A 108 3.01 20.35 5.88
CA LYS A 108 1.97 20.63 6.88
C LYS A 108 1.56 19.34 7.61
N ASP A 109 0.30 18.93 7.48
CA ASP A 109 -0.29 17.76 8.13
C ASP A 109 -0.30 16.51 7.24
N TYR A 110 0.25 16.61 6.02
CA TYR A 110 0.28 15.52 5.03
C TYR A 110 1.67 14.92 4.89
N TYR A 111 1.70 13.63 4.58
CA TYR A 111 2.90 12.84 4.32
C TYR A 111 2.84 12.32 2.91
N TYR A 112 3.88 12.59 2.13
CA TYR A 112 3.95 12.26 0.71
C TYR A 112 4.99 11.20 0.46
N MET A 113 4.60 10.15 -0.25
CA MET A 113 5.50 9.13 -0.76
C MET A 113 5.56 9.19 -2.28
N ASP A 114 6.75 8.92 -2.81
CA ASP A 114 7.07 8.96 -4.23
C ASP A 114 7.35 7.54 -4.74
N PHE A 115 6.54 7.07 -5.69
CA PHE A 115 6.65 5.75 -6.32
C PHE A 115 6.81 5.86 -7.83
N PRO A 116 7.35 4.81 -8.51
CA PRO A 116 7.35 4.77 -9.96
C PRO A 116 5.92 4.72 -10.52
N SER A 117 5.67 5.45 -11.60
CA SER A 117 4.44 5.34 -12.37
C SER A 117 4.55 4.15 -13.34
N ILE A 118 3.60 3.22 -13.25
CA ILE A 118 3.61 2.00 -14.07
C ILE A 118 2.23 1.85 -14.74
N MET A 119 2.11 2.29 -16.00
CA MET A 119 0.90 2.08 -16.78
C MET A 119 0.66 0.59 -17.02
N PRO A 120 -0.48 0.02 -16.59
CA PRO A 120 -0.77 -1.38 -16.79
C PRO A 120 -1.12 -1.66 -18.25
N LYS A 121 -0.74 -2.85 -18.77
CA LYS A 121 -0.97 -3.27 -20.15
C LYS A 121 -2.24 -4.09 -20.27
N LYS A 122 -3.05 -3.79 -21.28
CA LYS A 122 -4.31 -4.50 -21.53
C LYS A 122 -4.09 -5.99 -21.77
N VAL A 123 -4.93 -6.83 -21.14
CA VAL A 123 -4.96 -8.28 -21.28
C VAL A 123 -6.39 -8.77 -21.56
N PRO A 124 -6.59 -9.99 -22.08
CA PRO A 124 -7.92 -10.57 -22.25
C PRO A 124 -8.64 -10.75 -20.92
N ILE A 125 -9.96 -10.55 -20.92
CA ILE A 125 -10.82 -10.92 -19.79
C ILE A 125 -11.08 -12.43 -19.89
N LEU A 126 -10.68 -13.16 -18.85
CA LEU A 126 -10.95 -14.59 -18.75
C LEU A 126 -12.17 -14.83 -17.86
N SER A 127 -12.97 -15.87 -18.17
CA SER A 127 -14.14 -16.21 -17.36
C SER A 127 -13.77 -16.53 -15.89
N GLU A 128 -12.61 -17.16 -15.70
CA GLU A 128 -12.09 -17.46 -14.35
C GLU A 128 -11.85 -16.20 -13.49
N TYR A 129 -11.50 -15.06 -14.11
CA TYR A 129 -11.33 -13.81 -13.37
C TYR A 129 -12.68 -13.27 -12.87
N GLU A 130 -13.71 -13.25 -13.75
CA GLU A 130 -15.05 -12.82 -13.38
C GLU A 130 -15.69 -13.73 -12.32
N GLU A 131 -15.49 -15.04 -12.44
CA GLU A 131 -15.98 -16.02 -11.48
C GLU A 131 -15.32 -15.81 -10.11
N ALA A 132 -13.99 -15.63 -10.08
CA ALA A 132 -13.25 -15.46 -8.83
C ALA A 132 -13.54 -14.15 -8.11
N ILE A 133 -13.73 -13.03 -8.84
CA ILE A 133 -14.09 -11.76 -8.20
C ILE A 133 -15.58 -11.62 -7.91
N GLY A 134 -16.42 -12.45 -8.54
CA GLY A 134 -17.88 -12.43 -8.39
C GLY A 134 -18.57 -11.26 -9.08
N ALA A 135 -17.95 -10.69 -10.15
CA ALA A 135 -18.49 -9.56 -10.90
C ALA A 135 -18.03 -9.55 -12.37
N LYS A 136 -18.78 -8.84 -13.21
CA LYS A 136 -18.39 -8.58 -14.60
C LYS A 136 -17.26 -7.57 -14.67
N ILE A 137 -16.26 -7.86 -15.51
CA ILE A 137 -15.10 -7.03 -15.75
C ILE A 137 -15.32 -6.24 -17.04
N LYS A 138 -15.17 -4.91 -17.01
CA LYS A 138 -15.22 -4.07 -18.22
C LYS A 138 -13.91 -4.09 -18.99
N GLU A 139 -12.80 -4.00 -18.24
CA GLU A 139 -11.46 -3.95 -18.80
C GLU A 139 -10.50 -4.67 -17.87
N ALA A 140 -9.57 -5.42 -18.45
CA ALA A 140 -8.54 -6.13 -17.70
C ALA A 140 -7.14 -5.72 -18.18
N TYR A 141 -6.24 -5.54 -17.23
CA TYR A 141 -4.86 -5.14 -17.44
C TYR A 141 -3.92 -5.96 -16.57
N LEU A 142 -2.64 -5.90 -16.88
CA LEU A 142 -1.56 -6.50 -16.11
C LEU A 142 -0.39 -5.53 -16.00
N ALA A 143 0.11 -5.38 -14.78
CA ALA A 143 1.43 -4.86 -14.48
C ALA A 143 2.14 -5.89 -13.56
N ARG A 144 2.51 -5.51 -12.33
CA ARG A 144 2.88 -6.49 -11.31
C ARG A 144 1.66 -7.32 -10.90
N ASP A 145 0.53 -6.67 -10.78
CA ASP A 145 -0.76 -7.25 -10.36
C ASP A 145 -1.75 -7.25 -11.52
N LEU A 146 -2.72 -8.16 -11.51
CA LEU A 146 -3.89 -8.06 -12.36
C LEU A 146 -4.72 -6.84 -11.94
N PHE A 147 -5.22 -6.12 -12.92
CA PHE A 147 -5.92 -4.86 -12.71
C PHE A 147 -7.25 -4.90 -13.46
N PHE A 148 -8.37 -4.87 -12.75
CA PHE A 148 -9.71 -5.00 -13.30
C PHE A 148 -10.53 -3.74 -13.08
N VAL A 149 -11.09 -3.21 -14.17
CA VAL A 149 -12.03 -2.09 -14.12
C VAL A 149 -13.44 -2.65 -14.11
N LEU A 150 -14.21 -2.26 -13.11
CA LEU A 150 -15.60 -2.69 -12.93
C LEU A 150 -16.59 -1.59 -13.35
N GLU A 151 -17.88 -1.91 -13.33
CA GLU A 151 -18.92 -1.01 -13.81
C GLU A 151 -19.04 0.27 -12.97
N ASP A 152 -19.08 0.12 -11.66
CA ASP A 152 -19.28 1.23 -10.71
C ASP A 152 -18.71 0.93 -9.31
N GLU A 153 -18.65 1.96 -8.47
CA GLU A 153 -18.19 1.87 -7.09
C GLU A 153 -19.05 0.92 -6.22
N LYS A 154 -20.34 0.77 -6.53
CA LYS A 154 -21.24 -0.13 -5.78
C LYS A 154 -20.88 -1.58 -6.03
N THR A 155 -20.46 -1.89 -7.25
CA THR A 155 -19.94 -3.22 -7.62
C THR A 155 -18.65 -3.50 -6.85
N VAL A 156 -17.68 -2.56 -6.84
CA VAL A 156 -16.45 -2.70 -6.06
C VAL A 156 -16.74 -2.93 -4.57
N ALA A 157 -17.64 -2.15 -3.98
CA ALA A 157 -17.99 -2.23 -2.56
C ALA A 157 -18.58 -3.59 -2.15
N LYS A 158 -19.36 -4.22 -3.05
CA LYS A 158 -20.11 -5.46 -2.76
C LYS A 158 -19.34 -6.75 -3.07
N LEU A 159 -18.13 -6.66 -3.63
CA LEU A 159 -17.35 -7.83 -4.00
C LEU A 159 -17.14 -8.76 -2.81
N GLN A 160 -17.31 -10.04 -3.06
CA GLN A 160 -16.95 -11.14 -2.16
C GLN A 160 -16.08 -12.13 -2.95
N PRO A 161 -14.79 -11.83 -3.12
CA PRO A 161 -13.91 -12.62 -3.96
C PRO A 161 -13.65 -14.01 -3.39
N ASP A 162 -13.54 -14.99 -4.27
CA ASP A 162 -12.96 -16.30 -3.93
C ASP A 162 -11.42 -16.18 -3.88
N PHE A 163 -10.88 -15.99 -2.68
CA PHE A 163 -9.44 -15.87 -2.48
C PHE A 163 -8.67 -17.12 -2.85
N THR A 164 -9.31 -18.31 -2.78
CA THR A 164 -8.67 -19.56 -3.20
C THR A 164 -8.51 -19.59 -4.72
N ALA A 165 -9.53 -19.15 -5.46
CA ALA A 165 -9.44 -19.02 -6.91
C ALA A 165 -8.41 -17.97 -7.32
N ILE A 166 -8.42 -16.78 -6.71
CA ILE A 166 -7.43 -15.72 -6.99
C ILE A 166 -6.00 -16.18 -6.70
N LYS A 167 -5.78 -16.96 -5.65
CA LYS A 167 -4.45 -17.52 -5.31
C LYS A 167 -3.89 -18.39 -6.44
N ASN A 168 -4.77 -19.03 -7.21
CA ASN A 168 -4.40 -19.96 -8.29
C ASN A 168 -4.26 -19.27 -9.66
N PHE A 169 -4.50 -17.97 -9.79
CA PHE A 169 -4.30 -17.26 -11.06
C PHE A 169 -2.86 -17.40 -11.52
N GLU A 170 -2.67 -17.67 -12.80
CA GLU A 170 -1.33 -17.79 -13.39
C GLU A 170 -0.59 -16.45 -13.39
N LEU A 171 -1.31 -15.37 -13.73
CA LEU A 171 -0.78 -14.01 -13.84
C LEU A 171 -0.98 -13.20 -12.57
N GLY A 172 -0.11 -12.21 -12.38
CA GLY A 172 -0.15 -11.25 -11.27
C GLY A 172 0.23 -11.84 -9.92
N ILE A 173 0.75 -11.01 -9.04
CA ILE A 173 0.98 -11.36 -7.62
C ILE A 173 -0.32 -11.22 -6.85
N GLY A 174 -1.10 -10.19 -7.18
CA GLY A 174 -2.41 -9.88 -6.62
C GLY A 174 -3.40 -9.40 -7.66
N VAL A 175 -4.54 -8.95 -7.18
CA VAL A 175 -5.62 -8.38 -7.98
C VAL A 175 -5.99 -7.00 -7.43
N ILE A 176 -5.98 -6.00 -8.29
CA ILE A 176 -6.51 -4.66 -8.05
C ILE A 176 -7.85 -4.57 -8.77
N VAL A 177 -8.91 -4.22 -8.06
CA VAL A 177 -10.20 -3.87 -8.67
C VAL A 177 -10.48 -2.39 -8.48
N THR A 178 -11.04 -1.72 -9.49
CA THR A 178 -11.28 -0.29 -9.45
C THR A 178 -12.50 0.11 -10.26
N ALA A 179 -13.09 1.23 -9.92
CA ALA A 179 -14.15 1.88 -10.67
C ALA A 179 -14.11 3.40 -10.46
N GLU A 180 -14.74 4.14 -11.37
CA GLU A 180 -15.03 5.56 -11.18
C GLU A 180 -15.95 5.75 -9.96
N SER A 181 -15.79 6.85 -9.22
CA SER A 181 -16.56 7.17 -8.03
C SER A 181 -17.32 8.48 -8.19
N VAL A 182 -18.36 8.63 -7.39
CA VAL A 182 -19.16 9.88 -7.34
C VAL A 182 -18.56 10.89 -6.37
N GLN A 183 -17.94 10.43 -5.30
CA GLN A 183 -17.39 11.32 -4.25
C GLN A 183 -15.88 11.58 -4.40
N LYS A 184 -15.18 10.63 -4.98
CA LYS A 184 -13.76 10.68 -5.31
C LYS A 184 -13.60 10.56 -6.82
N ASP A 185 -12.38 10.59 -7.31
CA ASP A 185 -12.13 10.32 -8.72
C ASP A 185 -12.28 8.83 -9.01
N PHE A 186 -11.75 7.99 -8.14
CA PHE A 186 -11.89 6.54 -8.25
C PHE A 186 -11.89 5.87 -6.88
N VAL A 187 -12.38 4.63 -6.88
CA VAL A 187 -12.29 3.71 -5.75
C VAL A 187 -11.54 2.45 -6.16
N SER A 188 -10.98 1.76 -5.16
CA SER A 188 -10.29 0.49 -5.38
C SER A 188 -10.46 -0.48 -4.21
N ARG A 189 -10.18 -1.75 -4.47
CA ARG A 189 -9.86 -2.79 -3.48
C ARG A 189 -8.72 -3.63 -3.99
N THR A 190 -7.92 -4.19 -3.11
CA THR A 190 -6.71 -4.95 -3.47
C THR A 190 -6.63 -6.27 -2.72
N PHE A 191 -6.34 -7.34 -3.44
CA PHE A 191 -6.37 -8.71 -2.93
C PHE A 191 -5.05 -9.41 -3.24
N PHE A 192 -4.35 -9.89 -2.20
CA PHE A 192 -3.04 -10.55 -2.31
C PHE A 192 -3.01 -11.94 -1.63
N PRO A 193 -3.93 -12.86 -1.94
CA PRO A 193 -3.96 -14.17 -1.28
C PRO A 193 -2.71 -15.03 -1.55
N LYS A 194 -1.95 -14.74 -2.61
CA LYS A 194 -0.63 -15.35 -2.86
C LYS A 194 0.42 -14.94 -1.81
N LEU A 195 0.23 -13.79 -1.16
CA LEU A 195 1.08 -13.26 -0.10
C LEU A 195 0.47 -13.46 1.29
N THR A 196 -0.51 -14.37 1.43
CA THR A 196 -1.25 -14.65 2.67
C THR A 196 -2.11 -13.47 3.19
N ILE A 197 -2.26 -12.42 2.42
CA ILE A 197 -3.11 -11.26 2.71
C ILE A 197 -4.34 -11.33 1.81
N ASN A 198 -5.50 -11.75 2.35
CA ASN A 198 -6.71 -11.84 1.55
C ASN A 198 -7.10 -10.48 0.95
N GLU A 199 -7.15 -9.45 1.77
CA GLU A 199 -7.40 -8.08 1.33
C GLU A 199 -6.45 -7.12 2.07
N ASP A 200 -5.73 -6.29 1.32
CA ASP A 200 -4.88 -5.22 1.88
C ASP A 200 -5.77 -4.00 2.20
N PRO A 201 -5.79 -3.52 3.43
CA PRO A 201 -6.64 -2.39 3.83
C PRO A 201 -6.44 -1.13 3.00
N VAL A 202 -5.19 -0.71 2.77
CA VAL A 202 -4.82 0.38 1.85
C VAL A 202 -3.44 0.10 1.26
N CYS A 203 -3.40 -0.11 -0.05
CA CYS A 203 -2.21 -0.54 -0.77
C CYS A 203 -1.54 0.61 -1.53
N GLY A 204 -0.47 1.18 -0.98
CA GLY A 204 0.28 2.25 -1.64
C GLY A 204 0.83 1.83 -3.01
N SER A 205 1.42 0.63 -3.11
CA SER A 205 2.00 0.14 -4.37
C SER A 205 0.99 -0.08 -5.50
N ALA A 206 -0.28 -0.38 -5.20
CA ALA A 206 -1.33 -0.47 -6.20
C ALA A 206 -1.56 0.87 -6.92
N HIS A 207 -1.31 1.98 -6.22
CA HIS A 207 -1.48 3.32 -6.76
C HIS A 207 -0.42 3.68 -7.82
N SER A 208 0.70 2.94 -7.88
CA SER A 208 1.63 3.01 -9.03
C SER A 208 0.97 2.67 -10.37
N ASN A 209 -0.11 1.87 -10.35
CA ASN A 209 -0.89 1.49 -11.52
C ASN A 209 -2.19 2.29 -11.63
N LEU A 210 -2.88 2.51 -10.50
CA LEU A 210 -4.17 3.21 -10.45
C LEU A 210 -4.06 4.67 -10.91
N ILE A 211 -3.04 5.38 -10.43
CA ILE A 211 -2.87 6.81 -10.72
C ILE A 211 -2.64 7.07 -12.20
N PRO A 212 -1.67 6.45 -12.92
CA PRO A 212 -1.49 6.72 -14.34
C PRO A 212 -2.70 6.32 -15.18
N TYR A 213 -3.36 5.20 -14.84
CA TYR A 213 -4.57 4.76 -15.52
C TYR A 213 -5.70 5.79 -15.43
N TRP A 214 -6.03 6.25 -14.21
CA TRP A 214 -7.11 7.20 -14.00
C TRP A 214 -6.74 8.62 -14.44
N ALA A 215 -5.48 9.03 -14.32
CA ALA A 215 -4.99 10.31 -14.81
C ALA A 215 -5.18 10.45 -16.32
N GLU A 216 -4.82 9.41 -17.10
CA GLU A 216 -5.05 9.38 -18.54
C GLU A 216 -6.54 9.39 -18.87
N ARG A 217 -7.33 8.54 -18.19
CA ARG A 217 -8.77 8.41 -18.48
C ARG A 217 -9.57 9.66 -18.17
N MET A 218 -9.19 10.40 -17.12
CA MET A 218 -9.86 11.63 -16.68
C MET A 218 -9.20 12.90 -17.22
N ASN A 219 -8.08 12.77 -17.91
CA ASN A 219 -7.28 13.89 -18.42
C ASN A 219 -6.91 14.90 -17.33
N LYS A 220 -6.43 14.41 -16.18
CA LYS A 220 -5.96 15.22 -15.06
C LYS A 220 -4.85 14.52 -14.29
N THR A 221 -3.97 15.30 -13.65
CA THR A 221 -2.82 14.76 -12.92
C THR A 221 -3.04 14.64 -11.42
N LYS A 222 -3.96 15.41 -10.84
CA LYS A 222 -4.32 15.33 -9.42
C LYS A 222 -5.62 14.57 -9.27
N LEU A 223 -5.60 13.58 -8.42
CA LEU A 223 -6.70 12.64 -8.22
C LEU A 223 -6.95 12.45 -6.73
N SER A 224 -8.20 12.28 -6.36
CA SER A 224 -8.60 11.79 -5.05
C SER A 224 -9.09 10.35 -5.15
N ALA A 225 -8.64 9.49 -4.25
CA ALA A 225 -8.97 8.08 -4.26
C ALA A 225 -9.49 7.59 -2.90
N TYR A 226 -10.29 6.53 -2.92
CA TYR A 226 -10.68 5.83 -1.71
C TYR A 226 -10.53 4.32 -1.91
N GLN A 227 -9.78 3.66 -1.04
CA GLN A 227 -9.71 2.20 -1.04
C GLN A 227 -10.81 1.64 -0.13
N MET A 228 -11.74 0.89 -0.72
CA MET A 228 -13.00 0.43 -0.09
C MET A 228 -12.86 -0.90 0.65
N SER A 229 -11.77 -1.09 1.39
CA SER A 229 -11.64 -2.24 2.30
C SER A 229 -12.56 -2.10 3.52
N SER A 230 -12.59 -3.11 4.38
CA SER A 230 -13.33 -3.05 5.65
C SER A 230 -12.89 -1.89 6.57
N ARG A 231 -11.62 -1.46 6.48
CA ARG A 231 -11.09 -0.31 7.22
C ARG A 231 -11.23 0.99 6.45
N GLY A 232 -11.10 0.93 5.14
CA GLY A 232 -11.11 2.09 4.25
C GLY A 232 -9.87 2.97 4.40
N GLY A 233 -9.61 3.80 3.40
CA GLY A 233 -8.57 4.82 3.48
C GLY A 233 -8.61 5.78 2.31
N ASP A 234 -8.31 7.03 2.62
CA ASP A 234 -8.29 8.15 1.69
C ASP A 234 -6.87 8.42 1.19
N LEU A 235 -6.73 8.72 -0.10
CA LEU A 235 -5.46 9.08 -0.71
C LEU A 235 -5.64 10.30 -1.60
N GLU A 236 -4.76 11.28 -1.40
CA GLU A 236 -4.53 12.37 -2.34
C GLU A 236 -3.38 11.96 -3.26
N CYS A 237 -3.63 11.97 -4.56
CA CYS A 237 -2.74 11.38 -5.56
C CYS A 237 -2.30 12.42 -6.58
N GLU A 238 -1.06 12.33 -7.07
CA GLU A 238 -0.57 13.17 -8.16
C GLU A 238 0.31 12.37 -9.12
N LEU A 239 0.02 12.46 -10.42
CA LEU A 239 0.92 11.95 -11.46
C LEU A 239 1.91 13.06 -11.83
N LYS A 240 3.22 12.79 -11.69
CA LYS A 240 4.33 13.67 -12.05
C LYS A 240 5.29 12.96 -12.99
N GLU A 241 5.16 13.21 -14.28
CA GLU A 241 5.99 12.56 -15.31
C GLU A 241 5.94 11.02 -15.17
N ASP A 242 7.06 10.40 -14.80
CA ASP A 242 7.20 8.95 -14.58
C ASP A 242 7.05 8.53 -13.10
N ARG A 243 6.55 9.45 -12.25
CA ARG A 243 6.35 9.23 -10.81
C ARG A 243 4.90 9.42 -10.39
N VAL A 244 4.52 8.75 -9.33
CA VAL A 244 3.26 8.98 -8.64
C VAL A 244 3.55 9.39 -7.19
N ILE A 245 2.85 10.42 -6.75
CA ILE A 245 2.91 10.90 -5.37
C ILE A 245 1.59 10.54 -4.69
N ILE A 246 1.67 9.93 -3.53
CA ILE A 246 0.53 9.57 -2.69
C ILE A 246 0.73 10.04 -1.27
#